data_13e48ce7e63021e561c8ed89cbc88b23
#
_entry.id   13e48ce7e63021e561c8ed89cbc88b23
#
_cell.length_a   1.000
_cell.length_b   1.000
_cell.length_c   1.000
_cell.angle_alpha   90.00
_cell.angle_beta   90.00
_cell.angle_gamma   90.00
#
_symmetry.space_group_name_H-M   'P 1'
#
loop_
_entity.id
_entity.type
_entity.pdbx_description
1 polymer ?
#
loop_
_entity_poly.entity_id
_entity_poly.type
_entity_poly.pdbx_seq_one_letter_code
_entity_poly.pdbx_strand_id
1 'polypeptide(L)'
;IIGVFDPGIFSIGDTIETSAKPFRYEGIPTFAPEHFARVRQVDTMKRKQFVKGITQIAQEGAIQIFQEYHTGMEEIIVGVVGVLQFDVLKYRLENEYNVEIRMEQLPYEHVRWIENKDIDVAALSVTSDTKKVKDLHDRPLLLFTHPWSVQTALDRNEGLQLSEFGATEE
;
A
#
# COMPACT_ATOMS: atom_id res chain seq x y z
N ILE A 1 20.17 -6.94 -19.70
CA ILE A 1 19.85 -5.85 -18.73
C ILE A 1 20.26 -4.53 -19.36
N ILE A 2 19.34 -3.59 -19.39
CA ILE A 2 19.60 -2.25 -19.90
C ILE A 2 19.27 -1.19 -18.83
N GLY A 3 20.04 -0.11 -18.82
CA GLY A 3 19.72 1.08 -18.04
C GLY A 3 19.02 2.11 -18.93
N VAL A 4 17.97 2.72 -18.42
CA VAL A 4 17.18 3.74 -19.13
C VAL A 4 17.02 4.95 -18.24
N PHE A 5 17.28 6.15 -18.82
CA PHE A 5 16.95 7.38 -18.12
C PHE A 5 15.43 7.59 -18.12
N ASP A 6 14.85 7.71 -16.93
CA ASP A 6 13.41 7.92 -16.77
C ASP A 6 13.08 9.37 -16.43
N PRO A 7 12.41 10.10 -17.35
CA PRO A 7 11.94 11.47 -17.08
C PRO A 7 10.65 11.51 -16.21
N GLY A 8 10.24 10.40 -15.60
CA GLY A 8 9.04 10.31 -14.75
C GLY A 8 7.79 9.79 -15.46
N ILE A 9 7.93 9.21 -16.65
CA ILE A 9 6.81 8.65 -17.44
C ILE A 9 6.66 7.13 -17.28
N PHE A 10 7.69 6.44 -16.76
CA PHE A 10 7.66 4.99 -16.58
C PHE A 10 7.30 4.62 -15.15
N SER A 11 6.58 3.53 -14.99
CA SER A 11 6.29 2.90 -13.70
C SER A 11 6.95 1.53 -13.62
N ILE A 12 7.15 1.03 -12.39
CA ILE A 12 7.68 -0.32 -12.17
C ILE A 12 6.72 -1.35 -12.80
N GLY A 13 7.26 -2.27 -13.57
CA GLY A 13 6.49 -3.28 -14.29
C GLY A 13 6.15 -2.89 -15.73
N ASP A 14 6.44 -1.67 -16.15
CA ASP A 14 6.23 -1.26 -17.54
C ASP A 14 7.13 -2.02 -18.49
N THR A 15 6.60 -2.33 -19.67
CA THR A 15 7.34 -2.94 -20.77
C THR A 15 7.82 -1.86 -21.74
N ILE A 16 9.11 -1.86 -22.06
CA ILE A 16 9.73 -0.96 -23.01
C ILE A 16 10.07 -1.74 -24.27
N GLU A 17 9.56 -1.31 -25.43
CA GLU A 17 9.86 -1.95 -26.71
C GLU A 17 9.84 -0.98 -27.88
N THR A 18 10.43 -1.41 -29.00
CA THR A 18 10.54 -0.64 -30.25
C THR A 18 9.88 -1.33 -31.45
N SER A 19 9.21 -2.45 -31.25
CA SER A 19 8.61 -3.22 -32.34
C SER A 19 7.32 -2.57 -32.88
N ALA A 20 6.97 -2.87 -34.13
CA ALA A 20 5.76 -2.38 -34.76
C ALA A 20 4.46 -2.98 -34.18
N LYS A 21 4.58 -4.11 -33.47
CA LYS A 21 3.47 -4.76 -32.77
C LYS A 21 3.72 -4.64 -31.27
N PRO A 22 2.95 -3.80 -30.55
CA PRO A 22 3.11 -3.64 -29.12
C PRO A 22 2.96 -4.98 -28.38
N PHE A 23 3.89 -5.26 -27.47
CA PHE A 23 3.90 -6.43 -26.61
C PHE A 23 4.05 -5.99 -25.14
N ARG A 24 3.26 -6.57 -24.27
CA ARG A 24 3.29 -6.25 -22.84
C ARG A 24 3.52 -7.54 -22.04
N TYR A 25 4.52 -7.54 -21.18
CA TYR A 25 4.71 -8.60 -20.20
C TYR A 25 3.66 -8.52 -19.10
N GLU A 26 3.38 -9.65 -18.46
CA GLU A 26 2.57 -9.65 -17.25
C GLU A 26 3.19 -8.74 -16.19
N GLY A 27 2.34 -7.99 -15.47
CA GLY A 27 2.80 -7.07 -14.44
C GLY A 27 3.55 -7.78 -13.31
N ILE A 28 4.37 -7.01 -12.56
CA ILE A 28 5.05 -7.51 -11.38
C ILE A 28 4.01 -7.77 -10.29
N PRO A 29 3.97 -8.99 -9.69
CA PRO A 29 3.02 -9.29 -8.62
C PRO A 29 3.26 -8.38 -7.41
N THR A 30 2.16 -7.91 -6.79
CA THR A 30 2.22 -7.16 -5.55
C THR A 30 2.35 -8.12 -4.38
N PHE A 31 3.49 -8.10 -3.70
CA PHE A 31 3.73 -8.95 -2.54
C PHE A 31 3.09 -8.35 -1.29
N ALA A 32 2.56 -9.21 -0.41
CA ALA A 32 2.04 -8.79 0.87
C ALA A 32 3.18 -8.26 1.77
N PRO A 33 3.05 -7.05 2.33
CA PRO A 33 4.03 -6.55 3.28
C PRO A 33 3.99 -7.35 4.58
N GLU A 34 5.13 -7.39 5.27
CA GLU A 34 5.28 -8.13 6.54
C GLU A 34 5.31 -7.22 7.77
N HIS A 35 5.64 -5.94 7.57
CA HIS A 35 5.73 -4.96 8.64
C HIS A 35 4.89 -3.72 8.31
N PHE A 36 4.24 -3.15 9.33
CA PHE A 36 3.35 -2.00 9.17
C PHE A 36 3.70 -0.92 10.17
N ALA A 37 3.62 0.33 9.73
CA ALA A 37 3.77 1.49 10.60
C ALA A 37 2.78 2.58 10.20
N ARG A 38 2.27 3.27 11.21
CA ARG A 38 1.51 4.50 11.00
C ARG A 38 2.49 5.66 10.85
N VAL A 39 2.37 6.39 9.77
CA VAL A 39 3.25 7.51 9.45
C VAL A 39 2.42 8.78 9.41
N ARG A 40 2.86 9.79 10.16
CA ARG A 40 2.25 11.13 10.15
C ARG A 40 3.31 12.20 10.01
N GLN A 41 2.94 13.30 9.37
CA GLN A 41 3.79 14.48 9.30
C GLN A 41 3.76 15.24 10.63
N VAL A 42 4.89 15.81 11.00
CA VAL A 42 4.99 16.65 12.20
C VAL A 42 4.46 18.06 11.93
N ASP A 43 4.79 18.62 10.75
CA ASP A 43 4.36 19.94 10.34
C ASP A 43 3.23 19.86 9.32
N THR A 44 2.02 20.25 9.70
CA THR A 44 0.83 20.22 8.84
C THR A 44 0.93 21.14 7.62
N MET A 45 1.78 22.15 7.66
CA MET A 45 2.02 23.07 6.55
C MET A 45 2.77 22.39 5.38
N LYS A 46 3.44 21.29 5.65
CA LYS A 46 4.20 20.51 4.65
C LYS A 46 3.42 19.33 4.07
N ARG A 47 2.12 19.37 4.15
CA ARG A 47 1.23 18.31 3.65
C ARG A 47 1.47 17.97 2.18
N LYS A 48 1.64 18.97 1.32
CA LYS A 48 1.86 18.75 -0.12
C LYS A 48 3.16 18.01 -0.37
N GLN A 49 4.23 18.40 0.31
CA GLN A 49 5.53 17.73 0.22
C GLN A 49 5.47 16.31 0.74
N PHE A 50 4.76 16.09 1.85
CA PHE A 50 4.55 14.77 2.42
C PHE A 50 3.82 13.84 1.46
N VAL A 51 2.68 14.26 0.92
CA VAL A 51 1.88 13.47 -0.02
C VAL A 51 2.68 13.17 -1.28
N LYS A 52 3.36 14.17 -1.84
CA LYS A 52 4.20 14.01 -3.02
C LYS A 52 5.33 13.02 -2.79
N GLY A 53 6.05 13.16 -1.67
CA GLY A 53 7.18 12.30 -1.35
C GLY A 53 6.78 10.86 -1.09
N ILE A 54 5.75 10.64 -0.28
CA ILE A 54 5.26 9.30 0.05
C ILE A 54 4.70 8.58 -1.18
N THR A 55 3.97 9.29 -2.03
CA THR A 55 3.43 8.74 -3.27
C THR A 55 4.54 8.36 -4.24
N GLN A 56 5.55 9.19 -4.40
CA GLN A 56 6.70 8.91 -5.26
C GLN A 56 7.47 7.67 -4.80
N ILE A 57 7.74 7.55 -3.50
CA ILE A 57 8.44 6.40 -2.94
C ILE A 57 7.62 5.12 -3.10
N ALA A 58 6.29 5.20 -2.95
CA ALA A 58 5.40 4.06 -3.20
C ALA A 58 5.41 3.63 -4.67
N GLN A 59 5.45 4.56 -5.61
CA GLN A 59 5.54 4.28 -7.05
C GLN A 59 6.85 3.59 -7.43
N GLU A 60 7.92 3.82 -6.69
CA GLU A 60 9.19 3.13 -6.86
C GLU A 60 9.16 1.67 -6.37
N GLY A 61 8.09 1.26 -5.70
CA GLY A 61 7.90 -0.11 -5.22
C GLY A 61 8.61 -0.44 -3.90
N ALA A 62 9.24 0.54 -3.25
CA ALA A 62 9.93 0.33 -1.99
C ALA A 62 8.99 0.12 -0.80
N ILE A 63 7.80 0.70 -0.86
CA ILE A 63 6.78 0.65 0.18
C ILE A 63 5.39 0.49 -0.43
N GLN A 64 4.44 0.06 0.40
CA GLN A 64 3.02 0.10 0.07
C GLN A 64 2.30 1.05 1.02
N ILE A 65 1.36 1.82 0.51
CA ILE A 65 0.61 2.83 1.27
C ILE A 65 -0.84 2.39 1.40
N PHE A 66 -1.37 2.48 2.61
CA PHE A 66 -2.76 2.19 2.92
C PHE A 66 -3.38 3.38 3.65
N GLN A 67 -4.63 3.70 3.30
CA GLN A 67 -5.40 4.74 3.95
C GLN A 67 -6.58 4.13 4.71
N GLU A 68 -6.87 4.64 5.89
CA GLU A 68 -8.13 4.35 6.56
C GLU A 68 -9.27 5.09 5.86
N TYR A 69 -10.48 4.51 5.85
CA TYR A 69 -11.61 5.05 5.09
C TYR A 69 -12.07 6.44 5.51
N HIS A 70 -11.86 6.82 6.75
CA HIS A 70 -12.34 8.08 7.31
C HIS A 70 -11.24 9.10 7.62
N THR A 71 -10.00 8.79 7.24
CA THR A 71 -8.86 9.68 7.41
C THR A 71 -8.31 10.12 6.06
N GLY A 72 -7.74 11.33 6.00
CA GLY A 72 -7.05 11.83 4.81
C GLY A 72 -5.61 11.32 4.72
N MET A 73 -4.86 11.88 3.76
CA MET A 73 -3.43 11.56 3.57
C MET A 73 -2.51 12.15 4.63
N GLU A 74 -3.03 12.77 5.68
CA GLU A 74 -2.25 13.30 6.79
C GLU A 74 -1.69 12.21 7.69
N GLU A 75 -2.39 11.09 7.75
CA GLU A 75 -2.03 9.93 8.54
C GLU A 75 -2.28 8.68 7.69
N ILE A 76 -1.21 7.97 7.39
CA ILE A 76 -1.24 6.79 6.53
C ILE A 76 -0.61 5.59 7.21
N ILE A 77 -0.95 4.40 6.72
CA ILE A 77 -0.29 3.15 7.11
C ILE A 77 0.65 2.75 5.98
N VAL A 78 1.91 2.51 6.32
CA VAL A 78 2.93 2.06 5.38
C VAL A 78 3.24 0.59 5.66
N GLY A 79 3.19 -0.22 4.61
CA GLY A 79 3.59 -1.63 4.65
C GLY A 79 4.91 -1.85 3.91
N VAL A 80 5.82 -2.61 4.51
CA VAL A 80 7.12 -2.94 3.95
C VAL A 80 7.45 -4.42 4.16
N VAL A 81 8.34 -4.96 3.33
CA VAL A 81 8.81 -6.35 3.47
C VAL A 81 9.91 -6.45 4.52
N GLY A 82 10.79 -5.47 4.61
CA GLY A 82 11.88 -5.43 5.59
C GLY A 82 11.87 -4.15 6.41
N VAL A 83 12.16 -4.24 7.70
CA VAL A 83 12.13 -3.10 8.64
C VAL A 83 13.07 -1.96 8.27
N LEU A 84 14.19 -2.25 7.57
CA LEU A 84 15.12 -1.23 7.12
C LEU A 84 14.50 -0.25 6.11
N GLN A 85 13.46 -0.66 5.42
CA GLN A 85 12.73 0.22 4.49
C GLN A 85 12.03 1.38 5.21
N PHE A 86 11.70 1.23 6.48
CA PHE A 86 11.18 2.34 7.29
C PHE A 86 12.25 3.43 7.50
N ASP A 87 13.49 3.05 7.75
CA ASP A 87 14.60 4.01 7.92
C ASP A 87 14.89 4.73 6.60
N VAL A 88 14.86 4.03 5.50
CA VAL A 88 15.01 4.62 4.15
C VAL A 88 13.89 5.61 3.86
N LEU A 89 12.66 5.26 4.17
CA LEU A 89 11.50 6.15 4.00
C LEU A 89 11.67 7.45 4.80
N LYS A 90 12.01 7.34 6.07
CA LYS A 90 12.22 8.49 6.94
C LYS A 90 13.35 9.38 6.43
N TYR A 91 14.50 8.79 6.08
CA TYR A 91 15.64 9.50 5.53
C TYR A 91 15.27 10.26 4.25
N ARG A 92 14.58 9.62 3.31
CA ARG A 92 14.21 10.26 2.04
C ARG A 92 13.22 11.40 2.23
N LEU A 93 12.20 11.22 3.08
CA LEU A 93 11.24 12.29 3.36
C LEU A 93 11.89 13.50 4.03
N GLU A 94 12.81 13.29 4.96
CA GLU A 94 13.51 14.37 5.64
C GLU A 94 14.53 15.10 4.74
N ASN A 95 15.26 14.37 3.91
CA ASN A 95 16.37 14.91 3.13
C ASN A 95 16.02 15.31 1.70
N GLU A 96 15.11 14.57 1.03
CA GLU A 96 14.72 14.88 -0.36
C GLU A 96 13.48 15.78 -0.43
N TYR A 97 12.56 15.67 0.51
CA TYR A 97 11.27 16.39 0.51
C TYR A 97 11.16 17.41 1.64
N ASN A 98 12.14 17.45 2.53
CA ASN A 98 12.19 18.35 3.67
C ASN A 98 10.95 18.23 4.58
N VAL A 99 10.51 17.00 4.82
CA VAL A 99 9.36 16.67 5.65
C VAL A 99 9.80 15.81 6.83
N GLU A 100 9.54 16.29 8.05
CA GLU A 100 9.74 15.50 9.26
C GLU A 100 8.48 14.65 9.51
N ILE A 101 8.69 13.37 9.83
CA ILE A 101 7.62 12.41 10.08
C ILE A 101 7.79 11.72 11.43
N ARG A 102 6.67 11.23 11.95
CA ARG A 102 6.64 10.30 13.07
C ARG A 102 6.12 8.97 12.60
N MET A 103 6.79 7.91 13.03
CA MET A 103 6.41 6.53 12.75
C MET A 103 6.02 5.81 14.03
N GLU A 104 4.89 5.12 13.99
CA GLU A 104 4.44 4.23 15.05
C GLU A 104 4.27 2.83 14.48
N GLN A 105 5.02 1.87 15.00
CA GLN A 105 4.94 0.49 14.55
C GLN A 105 3.60 -0.13 14.94
N LEU A 106 2.96 -0.81 14.00
CA LEU A 106 1.64 -1.40 14.19
C LEU A 106 1.75 -2.93 14.29
N PRO A 107 0.83 -3.59 15.03
CA PRO A 107 0.89 -5.02 15.30
C PRO A 107 0.31 -5.89 14.18
N TYR A 108 0.05 -5.33 13.01
CA TYR A 108 -0.51 -6.10 11.89
C TYR A 108 0.54 -7.02 11.28
N GLU A 109 0.16 -8.26 11.02
CA GLU A 109 1.04 -9.28 10.45
C GLU A 109 0.48 -9.87 9.15
N HIS A 110 -0.81 -9.66 8.87
CA HIS A 110 -1.48 -10.21 7.71
C HIS A 110 -2.24 -9.11 6.97
N VAL A 111 -2.17 -9.12 5.65
CA VAL A 111 -2.95 -8.26 4.77
C VAL A 111 -3.72 -9.12 3.78
N ARG A 112 -4.97 -8.76 3.52
CA ARG A 112 -5.80 -9.43 2.52
C ARG A 112 -6.56 -8.41 1.70
N TRP A 113 -6.46 -8.52 0.38
CA TRP A 113 -7.25 -7.73 -0.55
C TRP A 113 -8.65 -8.32 -0.68
N ILE A 114 -9.66 -7.46 -0.70
CA ILE A 114 -11.05 -7.86 -0.92
C ILE A 114 -11.27 -7.96 -2.43
N GLU A 115 -11.58 -9.15 -2.92
CA GLU A 115 -11.81 -9.39 -4.35
C GLU A 115 -13.23 -9.09 -4.82
N ASN A 116 -14.18 -8.95 -3.91
CA ASN A 116 -15.56 -8.62 -4.21
C ASN A 116 -15.67 -7.19 -4.76
N LYS A 117 -16.22 -7.05 -5.97
CA LYS A 117 -16.30 -5.73 -6.65
C LYS A 117 -17.37 -4.81 -6.06
N ASP A 118 -18.48 -5.36 -5.59
CA ASP A 118 -19.67 -4.60 -5.18
C ASP A 118 -19.98 -4.76 -3.68
N ILE A 119 -18.97 -4.97 -2.86
CA ILE A 119 -19.15 -5.17 -1.42
C ILE A 119 -19.09 -3.82 -0.68
N ASP A 120 -19.97 -3.66 0.29
CA ASP A 120 -19.90 -2.53 1.23
C ASP A 120 -18.92 -2.88 2.36
N VAL A 121 -17.71 -2.34 2.26
CA VAL A 121 -16.64 -2.59 3.23
C VAL A 121 -17.02 -2.10 4.63
N ALA A 122 -17.76 -1.01 4.73
CA ALA A 122 -18.21 -0.49 6.02
C ALA A 122 -19.17 -1.43 6.74
N ALA A 123 -19.93 -2.23 5.98
CA ALA A 123 -20.88 -3.19 6.52
C ALA A 123 -20.25 -4.54 6.91
N LEU A 124 -18.97 -4.78 6.59
CA LEU A 124 -18.28 -6.01 6.94
C LEU A 124 -18.15 -6.17 8.46
N SER A 125 -18.48 -7.38 8.94
CA SER A 125 -18.31 -7.74 10.34
C SER A 125 -16.92 -8.34 10.56
N VAL A 126 -16.07 -7.61 11.28
CA VAL A 126 -14.70 -8.02 11.55
C VAL A 126 -14.38 -7.87 13.04
N THR A 127 -13.29 -8.47 13.49
CA THR A 127 -12.83 -8.33 14.87
C THR A 127 -12.35 -6.89 15.15
N SER A 128 -12.33 -6.48 16.40
CA SER A 128 -11.95 -5.11 16.80
C SER A 128 -10.51 -4.73 16.45
N ASP A 129 -9.64 -5.73 16.32
CA ASP A 129 -8.23 -5.57 15.94
C ASP A 129 -7.99 -5.55 14.43
N THR A 130 -9.03 -5.79 13.62
CA THR A 130 -8.97 -5.74 12.16
C THR A 130 -9.22 -4.32 11.67
N LYS A 131 -8.35 -3.83 10.77
CA LYS A 131 -8.50 -2.51 10.13
C LYS A 131 -9.01 -2.65 8.71
N LYS A 132 -9.96 -1.80 8.37
CA LYS A 132 -10.45 -1.63 7.00
C LYS A 132 -9.73 -0.47 6.36
N VAL A 133 -8.99 -0.74 5.29
CA VAL A 133 -8.16 0.25 4.60
C VAL A 133 -8.32 0.13 3.10
N LYS A 134 -7.81 1.09 2.36
CA LYS A 134 -7.70 1.08 0.90
C LYS A 134 -6.28 1.43 0.48
N ASP A 135 -5.85 0.94 -0.67
CA ASP A 135 -4.56 1.29 -1.25
C ASP A 135 -4.65 2.55 -2.14
N LEU A 136 -3.55 2.91 -2.82
CA LEU A 136 -3.51 4.05 -3.73
C LEU A 136 -4.41 3.91 -4.96
N HIS A 137 -4.83 2.70 -5.27
CA HIS A 137 -5.74 2.39 -6.39
C HIS A 137 -7.20 2.24 -5.93
N ASP A 138 -7.52 2.69 -4.72
CA ASP A 138 -8.84 2.56 -4.09
C ASP A 138 -9.33 1.11 -3.92
N ARG A 139 -8.40 0.15 -3.94
CA ARG A 139 -8.74 -1.25 -3.70
C ARG A 139 -8.90 -1.50 -2.19
N PRO A 140 -10.02 -2.09 -1.76
CA PRO A 140 -10.26 -2.36 -0.35
C PRO A 140 -9.37 -3.50 0.17
N LEU A 141 -8.86 -3.32 1.39
CA LEU A 141 -8.05 -4.31 2.09
C LEU A 141 -8.46 -4.42 3.54
N LEU A 142 -8.08 -5.55 4.14
CA LEU A 142 -8.18 -5.77 5.58
C LEU A 142 -6.80 -6.07 6.15
N LEU A 143 -6.46 -5.42 7.26
CA LEU A 143 -5.25 -5.67 8.02
C LEU A 143 -5.59 -6.46 9.28
N PHE A 144 -4.93 -7.61 9.48
CA PHE A 144 -5.18 -8.52 10.58
C PHE A 144 -3.96 -8.68 11.47
N THR A 145 -4.17 -8.83 12.77
CA THR A 145 -3.11 -9.10 13.74
C THR A 145 -2.83 -10.60 13.90
N HIS A 146 -3.81 -11.45 13.62
CA HIS A 146 -3.72 -12.89 13.80
C HIS A 146 -4.36 -13.67 12.64
N PRO A 147 -3.90 -14.89 12.33
CA PRO A 147 -4.51 -15.74 11.30
C PRO A 147 -5.99 -16.04 11.56
N TRP A 148 -6.37 -16.25 12.82
CA TRP A 148 -7.77 -16.52 13.19
C TRP A 148 -8.70 -15.33 12.91
N SER A 149 -8.17 -14.09 12.91
CA SER A 149 -8.96 -12.90 12.56
C SER A 149 -9.37 -12.94 11.08
N VAL A 150 -8.52 -13.46 10.22
CA VAL A 150 -8.83 -13.69 8.78
C VAL A 150 -9.98 -14.68 8.65
N GLN A 151 -9.88 -15.81 9.34
CA GLN A 151 -10.93 -16.85 9.32
C GLN A 151 -12.25 -16.32 9.87
N THR A 152 -12.20 -15.56 10.95
CA THR A 152 -13.39 -14.94 11.56
C THR A 152 -14.08 -13.99 10.58
N ALA A 153 -13.32 -13.18 9.83
CA ALA A 153 -13.88 -12.29 8.83
C ALA A 153 -14.60 -13.08 7.70
N LEU A 154 -14.02 -14.17 7.27
CA LEU A 154 -14.64 -15.06 6.28
C LEU A 154 -15.91 -15.75 6.81
N ASP A 155 -15.89 -16.19 8.05
CA ASP A 155 -17.03 -16.87 8.68
C ASP A 155 -18.21 -15.93 8.96
N ARG A 156 -17.93 -14.68 9.29
CA ARG A 156 -18.96 -13.67 9.61
C ARG A 156 -19.56 -13.00 8.38
N ASN A 157 -18.90 -13.06 7.25
CA ASN A 157 -19.32 -12.38 6.02
C ASN A 157 -19.47 -13.41 4.91
N GLU A 158 -20.69 -13.87 4.70
CA GLU A 158 -20.99 -14.83 3.63
C GLU A 158 -20.64 -14.25 2.26
N GLY A 159 -19.94 -15.02 1.44
CA GLY A 159 -19.53 -14.62 0.12
C GLY A 159 -18.30 -13.71 0.04
N LEU A 160 -17.71 -13.35 1.17
CA LEU A 160 -16.47 -12.55 1.19
C LEU A 160 -15.32 -13.35 0.58
N GLN A 161 -14.63 -12.74 -0.38
CA GLN A 161 -13.45 -13.30 -1.04
C GLN A 161 -12.22 -12.45 -0.72
N LEU A 162 -11.19 -13.08 -0.18
CA LEU A 162 -9.94 -12.44 0.20
C LEU A 162 -8.76 -13.06 -0.55
N SER A 163 -7.79 -12.23 -0.94
CA SER A 163 -6.57 -12.65 -1.62
C SER A 163 -5.33 -12.16 -0.89
N GLU A 164 -4.26 -12.94 -0.90
CA GLU A 164 -2.95 -12.54 -0.39
C GLU A 164 -2.21 -11.56 -1.32
N PHE A 165 -2.65 -11.48 -2.57
CA PHE A 165 -2.04 -10.65 -3.58
C PHE A 165 -3.05 -9.64 -4.11
N GLY A 166 -2.59 -8.41 -4.35
CA GLY A 166 -3.40 -7.43 -5.05
C GLY A 166 -3.79 -7.96 -6.44
N ALA A 167 -5.01 -7.67 -6.88
CA ALA A 167 -5.43 -8.01 -8.22
C ALA A 167 -4.49 -7.38 -9.24
N THR A 168 -3.93 -8.18 -10.12
CA THR A 168 -3.27 -7.66 -11.31
C THR A 168 -4.35 -7.00 -12.17
N GLU A 169 -4.15 -5.74 -12.51
CA GLU A 169 -5.03 -5.09 -13.46
C GLU A 169 -4.98 -5.85 -14.79
N GLU A 170 -6.11 -6.37 -15.20
CA GLU A 170 -6.29 -6.89 -16.56
C GLU A 170 -6.39 -5.73 -17.56
#